data_e7013f657b9b1ce7e318694be68d6ae3
#
_entry.id   e7013f657b9b1ce7e318694be68d6ae3
#
_cell.length_a   1.000
_cell.length_b   1.000
_cell.length_c   1.000
_cell.angle_alpha   90.00
_cell.angle_beta   90.00
_cell.angle_gamma   90.00
#
_symmetry.space_group_name_H-M   'P 1'
#
loop_
_entity.id
_entity.type
_entity.pdbx_description
1 polymer ?
#
loop_
_entity_poly.entity_id
_entity_poly.type
_entity_poly.pdbx_seq_one_letter_code
_entity_poly.pdbx_strand_id
1 'polypeptide(L)'
;KVSKYNLGQDWHLPAGAAGKKVLLVPGQVEDDASIATGALSIRTNRDLLRTVRERNPEAFIVFKPHPDVLVGNRKGMVDVEDVARWADCQALDADIIQCIQHADELHTMTSLSGFEALLHGKRVFCYGMPFYAGWGLTHDEHSIARRSRSLSL
;
A
#
# COMPACT_ATOMS: atom_id res chain seq x y z
N LYS A 1 24.59 -4.16 -14.89
CA LYS A 1 24.34 -2.93 -14.20
C LYS A 1 23.44 -3.13 -12.99
N VAL A 2 23.89 -2.59 -11.93
CA VAL A 2 23.08 -2.60 -10.72
C VAL A 2 21.88 -1.68 -10.92
N SER A 3 20.73 -2.17 -10.58
CA SER A 3 19.53 -1.36 -10.63
C SER A 3 19.68 -0.17 -9.68
N LYS A 4 19.19 0.94 -10.11
CA LYS A 4 19.02 2.07 -9.22
C LYS A 4 17.98 1.81 -8.14
N TYR A 5 17.33 0.66 -8.19
CA TYR A 5 16.29 0.26 -7.27
C TYR A 5 16.81 -0.62 -6.15
N ASN A 6 18.00 -0.34 -5.67
CA ASN A 6 18.40 -0.95 -4.41
C ASN A 6 18.75 -2.43 -4.50
N LEU A 7 19.37 -2.84 -5.59
CA LEU A 7 19.80 -4.22 -5.72
C LEU A 7 20.89 -4.55 -4.71
N GLY A 8 20.78 -5.70 -4.09
CA GLY A 8 21.78 -6.21 -3.17
C GLY A 8 21.73 -5.63 -1.78
N GLN A 9 20.77 -4.78 -1.48
CA GLN A 9 20.58 -4.25 -0.13
C GLN A 9 19.30 -4.79 0.47
N ASP A 10 19.40 -5.39 1.64
CA ASP A 10 18.24 -5.85 2.36
C ASP A 10 17.60 -4.70 3.12
N TRP A 11 16.30 -4.58 2.98
CA TRP A 11 15.54 -3.63 3.79
C TRP A 11 15.04 -4.32 5.03
N HIS A 12 15.17 -3.66 6.16
CA HIS A 12 14.74 -4.20 7.45
C HIS A 12 13.81 -3.23 8.16
N LEU A 13 12.87 -3.80 8.91
CA LEU A 13 11.98 -3.00 9.73
C LEU A 13 12.78 -2.30 10.85
N PRO A 14 12.44 -1.04 11.16
CA PRO A 14 12.98 -0.40 12.35
C PRO A 14 12.62 -1.16 13.63
N ALA A 15 13.45 -1.01 14.66
CA ALA A 15 13.26 -1.70 15.94
C ALA A 15 11.90 -1.39 16.56
N GLY A 16 11.33 -0.21 16.31
CA GLY A 16 10.02 0.17 16.84
C GLY A 16 8.87 -0.72 16.36
N ALA A 17 9.08 -1.52 15.32
CA ALA A 17 8.06 -2.43 14.83
C ALA A 17 7.90 -3.70 15.66
N ALA A 18 8.86 -3.99 16.55
CA ALA A 18 8.87 -5.22 17.31
C ALA A 18 7.58 -5.37 18.13
N GLY A 19 6.92 -6.52 17.99
CA GLY A 19 5.70 -6.82 18.73
C GLY A 19 4.45 -6.14 18.21
N LYS A 20 4.54 -5.39 17.10
CA LYS A 20 3.39 -4.70 16.53
C LYS A 20 2.99 -5.34 15.20
N LYS A 21 1.70 -5.22 14.87
CA LYS A 21 1.24 -5.58 13.52
C LYS A 21 1.79 -4.55 12.55
N VAL A 22 2.40 -5.02 11.47
CA VAL A 22 3.02 -4.18 10.46
C VAL A 22 2.10 -4.03 9.26
N LEU A 23 1.73 -2.80 8.95
CA LEU A 23 0.89 -2.47 7.80
C LEU A 23 1.72 -1.74 6.77
N LEU A 24 1.69 -2.23 5.53
CA LEU A 24 2.34 -1.58 4.40
C LEU A 24 1.32 -0.77 3.62
N VAL A 25 1.61 0.49 3.40
CA VAL A 25 0.78 1.38 2.60
C VAL A 25 1.61 1.84 1.41
N PRO A 26 1.41 1.24 0.23
CA PRO A 26 2.10 1.68 -0.97
C PRO A 26 1.42 2.93 -1.53
N GLY A 27 2.21 3.93 -1.87
CA GLY A 27 1.74 5.10 -2.58
C GLY A 27 1.49 4.80 -4.04
N GLN A 28 0.62 5.56 -4.67
CA GLN A 28 0.31 5.46 -6.08
C GLN A 28 0.43 6.83 -6.74
N VAL A 29 0.56 6.83 -8.07
CA VAL A 29 0.43 8.05 -8.85
C VAL A 29 -1.05 8.41 -8.89
N GLU A 30 -1.41 9.57 -8.34
CA GLU A 30 -2.81 9.89 -8.06
C GLU A 30 -3.65 10.21 -9.29
N ASP A 31 -3.01 10.58 -10.40
CA ASP A 31 -3.73 10.82 -11.66
C ASP A 31 -3.61 9.64 -12.62
N ASP A 32 -3.19 8.49 -12.14
CA ASP A 32 -3.11 7.29 -12.96
C ASP A 32 -4.52 6.73 -13.25
N ALA A 33 -4.64 6.01 -14.36
CA ALA A 33 -5.93 5.46 -14.80
C ALA A 33 -6.55 4.52 -13.76
N SER A 34 -5.74 3.76 -13.03
CA SER A 34 -6.26 2.83 -12.02
C SER A 34 -6.94 3.57 -10.87
N ILE A 35 -6.46 4.75 -10.51
CA ILE A 35 -7.11 5.61 -9.52
C ILE A 35 -8.38 6.21 -10.12
N ALA A 36 -8.29 6.73 -11.35
CA ALA A 36 -9.43 7.38 -11.99
C ALA A 36 -10.63 6.44 -12.14
N THR A 37 -10.38 5.16 -12.41
CA THR A 37 -11.45 4.19 -12.67
C THR A 37 -11.77 3.31 -11.47
N GLY A 38 -10.82 3.06 -10.58
CA GLY A 38 -10.97 2.11 -9.50
C GLY A 38 -11.12 2.72 -8.11
N ALA A 39 -10.62 3.93 -7.89
CA ALA A 39 -10.77 4.58 -6.59
C ALA A 39 -12.14 5.24 -6.50
N LEU A 40 -12.80 5.07 -5.37
CA LEU A 40 -14.17 5.56 -5.18
C LEU A 40 -14.19 6.73 -4.19
N SER A 41 -14.08 6.47 -2.88
CA SER A 41 -14.11 7.52 -1.87
C SER A 41 -12.72 8.04 -1.52
N ILE A 42 -11.74 7.14 -1.43
CA ILE A 42 -10.35 7.50 -1.12
C ILE A 42 -9.57 7.50 -2.42
N ARG A 43 -9.05 8.67 -2.80
CA ARG A 43 -8.41 8.88 -4.09
C ARG A 43 -7.00 9.44 -3.99
N THR A 44 -6.52 9.73 -2.79
CA THR A 44 -5.18 10.31 -2.58
C THR A 44 -4.39 9.47 -1.60
N ASN A 45 -3.07 9.48 -1.74
CA ASN A 45 -2.17 8.80 -0.81
C ASN A 45 -2.32 9.38 0.60
N ARG A 46 -2.53 10.67 0.70
CA ARG A 46 -2.73 11.35 1.98
C ARG A 46 -3.95 10.79 2.71
N ASP A 47 -5.08 10.71 2.02
CA ASP A 47 -6.32 10.23 2.64
C ASP A 47 -6.23 8.74 2.98
N LEU A 48 -5.58 7.95 2.13
CA LEU A 48 -5.36 6.54 2.42
C LEU A 48 -4.54 6.37 3.70
N LEU A 49 -3.40 7.06 3.77
CA LEU A 49 -2.50 6.95 4.92
C LEU A 49 -3.20 7.37 6.21
N ARG A 50 -3.93 8.49 6.16
CA ARG A 50 -4.70 8.95 7.31
C ARG A 50 -5.74 7.92 7.74
N THR A 51 -6.49 7.38 6.79
CA THR A 51 -7.56 6.42 7.09
C THR A 51 -6.98 5.14 7.71
N VAL A 52 -5.89 4.63 7.16
CA VAL A 52 -5.24 3.44 7.70
C VAL A 52 -4.80 3.68 9.14
N ARG A 53 -4.21 4.84 9.42
CA ARG A 53 -3.78 5.16 10.79
C ARG A 53 -4.97 5.29 11.74
N GLU A 54 -6.04 5.97 11.31
CA GLU A 54 -7.21 6.14 12.16
C GLU A 54 -7.87 4.81 12.52
N ARG A 55 -7.87 3.88 11.59
CA ARG A 55 -8.46 2.55 11.81
C ARG A 55 -7.54 1.57 12.54
N ASN A 56 -6.25 1.86 12.59
CA ASN A 56 -5.25 0.98 13.18
C ASN A 56 -4.28 1.78 14.06
N PRO A 57 -4.77 2.36 15.17
CA PRO A 57 -3.96 3.29 15.96
C PRO A 57 -2.73 2.65 16.60
N GLU A 58 -2.74 1.34 16.85
CA GLU A 58 -1.64 0.65 17.51
C GLU A 58 -0.68 -0.04 16.56
N ALA A 59 -0.96 -0.02 15.25
CA ALA A 59 -0.13 -0.72 14.28
C ALA A 59 1.13 0.06 13.95
N PHE A 60 2.12 -0.64 13.43
CA PHE A 60 3.32 -0.02 12.85
C PHE A 60 3.09 0.14 11.36
N ILE A 61 3.03 1.39 10.89
CA ILE A 61 2.68 1.69 9.50
C ILE A 61 3.94 2.08 8.74
N VAL A 62 4.20 1.36 7.65
CA VAL A 62 5.28 1.64 6.70
C VAL A 62 4.65 2.26 5.47
N PHE A 63 5.04 3.49 5.15
CA PHE A 63 4.61 4.15 3.93
C PHE A 63 5.69 4.02 2.87
N LYS A 64 5.34 3.49 1.69
CA LYS A 64 6.27 3.38 0.57
C LYS A 64 5.80 4.27 -0.57
N PRO A 65 6.38 5.47 -0.72
CA PRO A 65 6.01 6.36 -1.83
C PRO A 65 6.31 5.73 -3.18
N HIS A 66 5.51 6.07 -4.18
CA HIS A 66 5.76 5.61 -5.53
C HIS A 66 7.03 6.29 -6.09
N PRO A 67 7.91 5.54 -6.77
CA PRO A 67 9.15 6.12 -7.27
C PRO A 67 8.95 7.33 -8.19
N ASP A 68 7.95 7.31 -9.05
CA ASP A 68 7.69 8.43 -9.97
C ASP A 68 7.22 9.68 -9.24
N VAL A 69 6.56 9.52 -8.10
CA VAL A 69 6.17 10.65 -7.26
C VAL A 69 7.38 11.23 -6.54
N LEU A 70 8.28 10.37 -6.06
CA LEU A 70 9.49 10.80 -5.35
C LEU A 70 10.40 11.69 -6.22
N VAL A 71 10.51 11.39 -7.51
CA VAL A 71 11.32 12.20 -8.41
C VAL A 71 10.59 13.46 -8.89
N GLY A 72 9.34 13.66 -8.45
CA GLY A 72 8.61 14.89 -8.73
C GLY A 72 7.93 14.96 -10.09
N ASN A 73 7.91 13.87 -10.85
CA ASN A 73 7.33 13.83 -12.19
C ASN A 73 5.83 13.58 -12.20
N ARG A 74 5.29 13.02 -11.12
CA ARG A 74 3.90 12.62 -11.08
C ARG A 74 3.25 13.06 -9.77
N LYS A 75 1.94 13.18 -9.80
CA LYS A 75 1.13 13.65 -8.68
C LYS A 75 0.99 12.55 -7.61
N GLY A 76 1.04 12.93 -6.35
CA GLY A 76 0.83 11.99 -5.25
C GLY A 76 1.71 12.21 -4.04
N MET A 77 2.39 13.35 -3.98
CA MET A 77 3.25 13.67 -2.83
C MET A 77 2.43 13.86 -1.58
N VAL A 78 2.90 13.30 -0.47
CA VAL A 78 2.33 13.53 0.85
C VAL A 78 3.32 14.38 1.63
N ASP A 79 2.83 15.44 2.28
CA ASP A 79 3.68 16.35 3.03
C ASP A 79 4.44 15.61 4.13
N VAL A 80 5.66 16.03 4.40
CA VAL A 80 6.53 15.41 5.42
C VAL A 80 5.82 15.35 6.77
N GLU A 81 5.11 16.42 7.14
CA GLU A 81 4.40 16.49 8.41
C GLU A 81 3.26 15.48 8.49
N ASP A 82 2.55 15.28 7.37
CA ASP A 82 1.45 14.30 7.32
C ASP A 82 2.00 12.87 7.38
N VAL A 83 3.08 12.60 6.67
CA VAL A 83 3.72 11.29 6.76
C VAL A 83 4.16 11.01 8.19
N ALA A 84 4.82 11.97 8.83
CA ALA A 84 5.29 11.80 10.21
C ALA A 84 4.13 11.60 11.20
N ARG A 85 2.97 12.19 10.90
CA ARG A 85 1.80 12.08 11.77
C ARG A 85 1.17 10.69 11.69
N TRP A 86 1.13 10.08 10.51
CA TRP A 86 0.37 8.86 10.29
C TRP A 86 1.21 7.61 10.05
N ALA A 87 2.42 7.73 9.54
CA ALA A 87 3.31 6.60 9.33
C ALA A 87 4.41 6.57 10.38
N ASP A 88 4.88 5.38 10.67
CA ASP A 88 6.01 5.21 11.60
C ASP A 88 7.34 5.27 10.87
N CYS A 89 7.36 4.88 9.61
CA CYS A 89 8.55 5.05 8.77
C CYS A 89 8.18 5.07 7.30
N GLN A 90 9.14 5.49 6.47
CA GLN A 90 9.02 5.42 5.02
C GLN A 90 10.05 4.43 4.47
N ALA A 91 9.62 3.63 3.50
CA ALA A 91 10.50 2.71 2.79
C ALA A 91 10.90 3.33 1.45
N LEU A 92 11.94 4.17 1.47
CA LEU A 92 12.37 4.92 0.29
C LEU A 92 13.27 4.10 -0.63
N ASP A 93 14.16 3.31 -0.03
CA ASP A 93 15.20 2.58 -0.76
C ASP A 93 14.95 1.07 -0.83
N ALA A 94 13.78 0.62 -0.48
CA ALA A 94 13.43 -0.79 -0.52
C ALA A 94 12.59 -1.08 -1.76
N ASP A 95 12.73 -2.28 -2.32
CA ASP A 95 11.77 -2.69 -3.33
C ASP A 95 10.48 -3.17 -2.66
N ILE A 96 9.41 -3.18 -3.43
CA ILE A 96 8.08 -3.49 -2.90
C ILE A 96 7.99 -4.91 -2.34
N ILE A 97 8.68 -5.87 -2.94
CA ILE A 97 8.63 -7.26 -2.50
C ILE A 97 9.25 -7.42 -1.12
N GLN A 98 10.37 -6.74 -0.86
CA GLN A 98 10.98 -6.75 0.47
C GLN A 98 10.03 -6.17 1.51
N CYS A 99 9.36 -5.08 1.18
CA CYS A 99 8.37 -4.47 2.08
C CYS A 99 7.21 -5.43 2.35
N ILE A 100 6.72 -6.11 1.32
CA ILE A 100 5.63 -7.08 1.45
C ILE A 100 6.05 -8.22 2.37
N GLN A 101 7.27 -8.73 2.22
CA GLN A 101 7.75 -9.84 3.03
C GLN A 101 7.77 -9.51 4.53
N HIS A 102 8.02 -8.27 4.87
CA HIS A 102 8.08 -7.83 6.27
C HIS A 102 6.73 -7.36 6.83
N ALA A 103 5.72 -7.24 6.00
CA ALA A 103 4.41 -6.75 6.41
C ALA A 103 3.48 -7.90 6.80
N ASP A 104 2.53 -7.61 7.67
CA ASP A 104 1.43 -8.51 7.98
C ASP A 104 0.24 -8.26 7.07
N GLU A 105 0.01 -6.99 6.72
CA GLU A 105 -1.10 -6.57 5.88
C GLU A 105 -0.62 -5.50 4.91
N LEU A 106 -1.25 -5.45 3.75
CA LEU A 106 -1.06 -4.36 2.79
C LEU A 106 -2.39 -3.64 2.60
N HIS A 107 -2.37 -2.31 2.69
CA HIS A 107 -3.53 -1.46 2.54
C HIS A 107 -3.34 -0.56 1.32
N THR A 108 -4.24 -0.63 0.36
CA THR A 108 -4.08 0.05 -0.92
C THR A 108 -5.39 0.58 -1.47
N MET A 109 -5.30 1.58 -2.33
CA MET A 109 -6.44 1.98 -3.13
C MET A 109 -6.67 0.97 -4.25
N THR A 110 -5.76 0.90 -5.22
CA THR A 110 -5.92 0.06 -6.42
C THR A 110 -4.60 -0.52 -6.92
N SER A 111 -3.52 -0.49 -6.12
CA SER A 111 -2.18 -0.84 -6.59
C SER A 111 -2.05 -2.31 -6.95
N LEU A 112 -1.28 -2.59 -8.00
CA LEU A 112 -0.87 -3.95 -8.36
C LEU A 112 -0.12 -4.64 -7.21
N SER A 113 0.54 -3.88 -6.36
CA SER A 113 1.25 -4.46 -5.20
C SER A 113 0.31 -5.22 -4.26
N GLY A 114 -0.98 -4.90 -4.26
CA GLY A 114 -1.96 -5.69 -3.51
C GLY A 114 -2.08 -7.11 -4.04
N PHE A 115 -2.06 -7.28 -5.36
CA PHE A 115 -2.07 -8.60 -5.96
C PHE A 115 -0.78 -9.36 -5.63
N GLU A 116 0.36 -8.69 -5.70
CA GLU A 116 1.63 -9.29 -5.31
C GLU A 116 1.62 -9.74 -3.85
N ALA A 117 1.03 -8.94 -2.96
CA ALA A 117 0.92 -9.30 -1.55
C ALA A 117 0.03 -10.54 -1.36
N LEU A 118 -1.05 -10.68 -2.13
CA LEU A 118 -1.87 -11.89 -2.10
C LEU A 118 -1.05 -13.12 -2.48
N LEU A 119 -0.22 -13.02 -3.51
CA LEU A 119 0.64 -14.12 -3.93
C LEU A 119 1.66 -14.50 -2.87
N HIS A 120 2.02 -13.57 -1.99
CA HIS A 120 2.90 -13.83 -0.85
C HIS A 120 2.16 -14.24 0.41
N GLY A 121 0.87 -14.53 0.30
CA GLY A 121 0.07 -14.99 1.43
C GLY A 121 -0.29 -13.93 2.45
N LYS A 122 -0.21 -12.66 2.09
CA LYS A 122 -0.52 -11.56 3.00
C LYS A 122 -1.97 -11.15 2.91
N ARG A 123 -2.47 -10.56 3.98
CA ARG A 123 -3.82 -10.00 3.99
C ARG A 123 -3.79 -8.65 3.28
N VAL A 124 -4.78 -8.40 2.42
CA VAL A 124 -4.84 -7.19 1.61
C VAL A 124 -6.17 -6.50 1.84
N PHE A 125 -6.09 -5.20 2.13
CA PHE A 125 -7.25 -4.34 2.36
C PHE A 125 -7.34 -3.35 1.22
N CYS A 126 -8.44 -3.37 0.49
CA CYS A 126 -8.66 -2.52 -0.69
C CYS A 126 -9.68 -1.43 -0.36
N TYR A 127 -9.26 -0.19 -0.57
CA TYR A 127 -10.10 1.00 -0.35
C TYR A 127 -10.71 1.51 -1.66
N GLY A 128 -10.25 0.99 -2.79
CA GLY A 128 -10.86 1.11 -4.10
C GLY A 128 -11.26 -0.27 -4.60
N MET A 129 -11.44 -0.39 -5.92
CA MET A 129 -11.86 -1.65 -6.54
C MET A 129 -10.89 -2.06 -7.64
N PRO A 130 -9.66 -2.47 -7.29
CA PRO A 130 -8.76 -3.04 -8.29
C PRO A 130 -9.31 -4.36 -8.84
N PHE A 131 -8.70 -4.87 -9.92
CA PHE A 131 -9.23 -6.07 -10.59
C PHE A 131 -9.32 -7.30 -9.67
N TYR A 132 -8.46 -7.37 -8.66
CA TYR A 132 -8.39 -8.52 -7.74
C TYR A 132 -9.31 -8.38 -6.52
N ALA A 133 -9.96 -7.23 -6.33
CA ALA A 133 -10.88 -7.02 -5.22
C ALA A 133 -12.28 -7.51 -5.56
N GLY A 134 -13.07 -7.80 -4.54
CA GLY A 134 -14.47 -8.21 -4.70
C GLY A 134 -14.68 -9.68 -5.00
N TRP A 135 -13.63 -10.51 -4.89
CA TRP A 135 -13.70 -11.93 -5.21
C TRP A 135 -13.52 -12.84 -3.99
N GLY A 136 -13.53 -12.28 -2.79
CA GLY A 136 -13.30 -13.02 -1.55
C GLY A 136 -11.84 -13.20 -1.17
N LEU A 137 -10.91 -12.66 -1.95
CA LEU A 137 -9.47 -12.74 -1.69
C LEU A 137 -8.96 -11.61 -0.81
N THR A 138 -9.71 -10.50 -0.75
CA THR A 138 -9.30 -9.26 -0.08
C THR A 138 -10.37 -8.80 0.89
N HIS A 139 -9.99 -7.89 1.76
CA HIS A 139 -10.92 -7.14 2.62
C HIS A 139 -11.25 -5.85 1.88
N ASP A 140 -12.52 -5.68 1.48
CA ASP A 140 -12.91 -4.61 0.58
C ASP A 140 -13.77 -3.58 1.27
N GLU A 141 -13.45 -2.31 1.07
CA GLU A 141 -14.25 -1.19 1.55
C GLU A 141 -15.55 -1.09 0.74
N HIS A 142 -15.50 -1.46 -0.53
CA HIS A 142 -16.62 -1.39 -1.46
C HIS A 142 -16.88 -2.76 -2.07
N SER A 143 -18.06 -2.92 -2.68
CA SER A 143 -18.40 -4.16 -3.38
C SER A 143 -19.06 -3.84 -4.72
N ILE A 144 -18.93 -4.80 -5.64
CA ILE A 144 -19.61 -4.73 -6.95
C ILE A 144 -20.42 -6.01 -7.10
N ALA A 145 -21.73 -5.86 -7.38
CA ALA A 145 -22.64 -6.99 -7.45
C ALA A 145 -22.22 -8.07 -8.46
N ARG A 146 -21.64 -7.67 -9.59
CA ARG A 146 -21.19 -8.61 -10.63
C ARG A 146 -19.97 -9.44 -10.21
N ARG A 147 -19.30 -9.08 -9.13
CA ARG A 147 -18.16 -9.84 -8.59
C ARG A 147 -18.65 -10.67 -7.41
N SER A 148 -19.58 -11.57 -7.68
CA SER A 148 -20.24 -12.34 -6.61
C SER A 148 -19.59 -13.69 -6.33
N ARG A 149 -18.66 -14.16 -7.17
CA ARG A 149 -17.95 -15.42 -6.94
C ARG A 149 -16.78 -15.22 -5.99
N SER A 150 -16.63 -16.17 -5.06
CA SER A 150 -15.41 -16.23 -4.25
C SER A 150 -14.39 -17.08 -4.98
N LEU A 151 -13.15 -16.61 -4.98
CA LEU A 151 -12.03 -17.27 -5.64
C LEU A 151 -10.98 -17.65 -4.61
N SER A 152 -10.06 -18.54 -5.02
CA SER A 152 -8.86 -18.84 -4.26
C SER A 152 -7.65 -18.68 -5.17
N LEU A 153 -6.50 -18.42 -4.58
CA LEU A 153 -5.24 -18.34 -5.32
C LEU A 153 -4.65 -19.71 -5.56
#